data_2b27f2840f55405c1d5f720dc8e826bf
#
_entry.id   2b27f2840f55405c1d5f720dc8e826bf
#
_cell.length_a   1.000
_cell.length_b   1.000
_cell.length_c   1.000
_cell.angle_alpha   90.00
_cell.angle_beta   90.00
_cell.angle_gamma   90.00
#
_symmetry.space_group_name_H-M   'P 1'
#
loop_
_entity.id
_entity.type
_entity.pdbx_description
1 polymer ?
#
loop_
_entity_poly.entity_id
_entity_poly.type
_entity_poly.pdbx_seq_one_letter_code
_entity_poly.pdbx_strand_id
1 'polypeptide(L)'
;MVANPYVDHVPVLTGGVGRRQLEHFYGRYFIPGQPPDVELVPISRTVGQDRIADEFVFRCTHTTRMDWLLPGVPPTGRRLELVTVVIVTFENGKIHHEHIHWDQASALVQLGLLDPAKLPVAGAETARKLLDPKAVPSNLLMKRTISDDLL
;
A
#
# COMPACT_ATOMS: atom_id res chain seq x y z
N MET A 1 15.49 13.61 8.13
CA MET A 1 15.66 12.31 8.81
C MET A 1 16.82 12.39 9.80
N VAL A 2 16.89 11.47 10.77
CA VAL A 2 18.04 11.30 11.69
C VAL A 2 19.32 10.90 10.93
N ALA A 3 20.44 10.69 11.65
CA ALA A 3 21.71 10.29 11.01
C ALA A 3 21.67 8.89 10.39
N ASN A 4 20.97 7.95 11.01
CA ASN A 4 20.82 6.57 10.53
C ASN A 4 19.32 6.17 10.43
N PRO A 5 18.59 6.73 9.47
CA PRO A 5 17.17 6.43 9.29
C PRO A 5 16.97 5.10 8.57
N TYR A 6 15.74 4.55 8.64
CA TYR A 6 15.36 3.45 7.75
C TYR A 6 13.92 3.59 7.26
N VAL A 7 13.62 2.97 6.15
CA VAL A 7 12.28 2.86 5.55
C VAL A 7 12.06 1.42 5.11
N ASP A 8 10.90 0.88 5.43
CA ASP A 8 10.50 -0.47 5.06
C ASP A 8 9.10 -0.48 4.45
N HIS A 9 9.02 -0.85 3.19
CA HIS A 9 7.79 -1.22 2.51
C HIS A 9 7.54 -2.70 2.78
N VAL A 10 6.83 -2.96 3.86
CA VAL A 10 6.73 -4.26 4.53
C VAL A 10 6.36 -5.42 3.60
N PRO A 11 5.36 -5.31 2.69
CA PRO A 11 4.98 -6.46 1.86
C PRO A 11 6.03 -6.95 0.88
N VAL A 12 6.97 -6.09 0.48
CA VAL A 12 7.95 -6.39 -0.60
C VAL A 12 9.40 -6.10 -0.20
N LEU A 13 9.65 -5.75 1.07
CA LEU A 13 10.99 -5.53 1.64
C LEU A 13 11.81 -4.47 0.89
N THR A 14 11.14 -3.45 0.33
CA THR A 14 11.82 -2.36 -0.36
C THR A 14 11.99 -1.15 0.57
N GLY A 15 13.01 -0.35 0.33
CA GLY A 15 13.39 0.76 1.19
C GLY A 15 14.90 0.80 1.42
N GLY A 16 15.34 0.89 2.67
CA GLY A 16 16.75 0.86 3.00
C GLY A 16 17.07 1.27 4.43
N VAL A 17 18.27 0.97 4.89
CA VAL A 17 18.81 1.32 6.18
C VAL A 17 19.99 2.28 6.01
N GLY A 18 19.91 3.43 6.68
CA GLY A 18 20.92 4.49 6.60
C GLY A 18 20.77 5.38 5.35
N ARG A 19 21.35 6.57 5.46
CA ARG A 19 21.22 7.63 4.46
C ARG A 19 21.57 7.17 3.05
N ARG A 20 22.68 6.46 2.87
CA ARG A 20 23.16 6.05 1.53
C ARG A 20 22.19 5.13 0.81
N GLN A 21 21.61 4.16 1.53
CA GLN A 21 20.63 3.24 0.91
C GLN A 21 19.32 3.99 0.59
N LEU A 22 18.88 4.88 1.48
CA LEU A 22 17.66 5.65 1.25
C LEU A 22 17.81 6.65 0.11
N GLU A 23 18.93 7.37 0.00
CA GLU A 23 19.21 8.24 -1.15
C GLU A 23 19.17 7.46 -2.47
N HIS A 24 19.75 6.25 -2.49
CA HIS A 24 19.68 5.37 -3.66
C HIS A 24 18.25 4.91 -3.94
N PHE A 25 17.52 4.43 -2.91
CA PHE A 25 16.14 3.95 -3.04
C PHE A 25 15.21 5.04 -3.55
N TYR A 26 15.20 6.20 -2.91
CA TYR A 26 14.34 7.31 -3.30
C TYR A 26 14.70 7.87 -4.68
N GLY A 27 15.99 8.07 -4.94
CA GLY A 27 16.46 8.66 -6.20
C GLY A 27 16.34 7.72 -7.41
N ARG A 28 16.43 6.41 -7.20
CA ARG A 28 16.48 5.45 -8.29
C ARG A 28 15.16 4.70 -8.54
N TYR A 29 14.38 4.46 -7.46
CA TYR A 29 13.21 3.59 -7.55
C TYR A 29 11.92 4.29 -7.15
N PHE A 30 11.89 5.00 -6.01
CA PHE A 30 10.65 5.54 -5.48
C PHE A 30 10.16 6.76 -6.27
N ILE A 31 10.98 7.82 -6.37
CA ILE A 31 10.58 9.07 -7.04
C ILE A 31 10.34 8.86 -8.55
N PRO A 32 11.26 8.24 -9.31
CA PRO A 32 11.04 8.00 -10.73
C PRO A 32 9.94 6.96 -11.02
N GLY A 33 9.65 6.10 -10.04
CA GLY A 33 8.62 5.05 -10.13
C GLY A 33 7.21 5.52 -9.78
N GLN A 34 6.97 6.83 -9.59
CA GLN A 34 5.62 7.34 -9.32
C GLN A 34 4.86 7.55 -10.63
N PRO A 35 3.69 6.91 -10.82
CA PRO A 35 2.81 7.25 -11.94
C PRO A 35 2.36 8.71 -11.89
N PRO A 36 2.08 9.35 -13.04
CA PRO A 36 1.73 10.77 -13.08
C PRO A 36 0.36 11.09 -12.48
N ASP A 37 -0.50 10.09 -12.31
CA ASP A 37 -1.87 10.20 -11.80
C ASP A 37 -2.02 9.67 -10.36
N VAL A 38 -0.93 9.67 -9.57
CA VAL A 38 -0.99 9.28 -8.16
C VAL A 38 -1.91 10.20 -7.38
N GLU A 39 -2.83 9.59 -6.65
CA GLU A 39 -3.75 10.24 -5.72
C GLU A 39 -3.69 9.55 -4.36
N LEU A 40 -3.60 10.31 -3.28
CA LEU A 40 -3.74 9.84 -1.90
C LEU A 40 -5.07 10.33 -1.35
N VAL A 41 -6.01 9.41 -1.13
CA VAL A 41 -7.32 9.73 -0.54
C VAL A 41 -7.23 9.47 0.96
N PRO A 42 -7.15 10.51 1.82
CA PRO A 42 -6.96 10.35 3.25
C PRO A 42 -8.22 9.75 3.89
N ILE A 43 -8.01 8.87 4.88
CA ILE A 43 -9.08 8.27 5.68
C ILE A 43 -8.93 8.73 7.14
N SER A 44 -7.79 8.47 7.74
CA SER A 44 -7.52 8.84 9.12
C SER A 44 -6.06 9.20 9.36
N ARG A 45 -5.83 10.03 10.38
CA ARG A 45 -4.51 10.32 10.92
C ARG A 45 -4.56 10.30 12.43
N THR A 46 -3.67 9.53 13.02
CA THR A 46 -3.43 9.52 14.47
C THR A 46 -2.06 10.08 14.75
N VAL A 47 -1.99 11.06 15.65
CA VAL A 47 -0.74 11.71 16.07
C VAL A 47 -0.46 11.35 17.52
N GLY A 48 0.66 10.65 17.75
CA GLY A 48 1.21 10.36 19.07
C GLY A 48 2.34 11.32 19.45
N GLN A 49 2.97 11.05 20.56
CA GLN A 49 4.09 11.88 21.07
C GLN A 49 5.30 11.83 20.13
N ASP A 50 5.63 10.65 19.61
CA ASP A 50 6.82 10.37 18.82
C ASP A 50 6.52 9.74 17.46
N ARG A 51 5.23 9.62 17.09
CA ARG A 51 4.83 8.96 15.83
C ARG A 51 3.51 9.47 15.27
N ILE A 52 3.37 9.23 13.97
CA ILE A 52 2.13 9.46 13.22
C ILE A 52 1.77 8.14 12.54
N ALA A 53 0.48 7.79 12.58
CA ALA A 53 -0.10 6.74 11.75
C ALA A 53 -1.09 7.37 10.78
N ASP A 54 -0.86 7.21 9.50
CA ASP A 54 -1.73 7.65 8.41
C ASP A 54 -2.37 6.45 7.73
N GLU A 55 -3.68 6.53 7.52
CA GLU A 55 -4.45 5.60 6.73
C GLU A 55 -5.05 6.33 5.54
N PHE A 56 -4.83 5.81 4.34
CA PHE A 56 -5.32 6.38 3.10
C PHE A 56 -5.49 5.33 2.01
N VAL A 57 -6.24 5.66 0.96
CA VAL A 57 -6.23 4.88 -0.28
C VAL A 57 -5.24 5.51 -1.26
N PHE A 58 -4.22 4.74 -1.62
CA PHE A 58 -3.30 5.05 -2.71
C PHE A 58 -3.95 4.65 -4.03
N ARG A 59 -4.04 5.58 -4.98
CA ARG A 59 -4.61 5.35 -6.30
C ARG A 59 -3.65 5.75 -7.39
N CYS A 60 -3.58 4.94 -8.43
CA CYS A 60 -2.86 5.29 -9.67
C CYS A 60 -3.27 4.37 -10.82
N THR A 61 -2.82 4.69 -12.01
CA THR A 61 -2.76 3.75 -13.14
C THR A 61 -1.34 3.24 -13.27
N HIS A 62 -1.14 1.93 -13.27
CA HIS A 62 0.19 1.29 -13.34
C HIS A 62 0.80 1.46 -14.75
N THR A 63 1.17 2.70 -15.08
CA THR A 63 1.78 3.10 -16.36
C THR A 63 3.31 3.24 -16.27
N THR A 64 3.85 3.25 -15.05
CA THR A 64 5.27 3.40 -14.75
C THR A 64 5.77 2.15 -14.05
N ARG A 65 7.04 1.80 -14.20
CA ARG A 65 7.67 0.72 -13.45
C ARG A 65 7.79 1.10 -11.97
N MET A 66 7.05 0.43 -11.10
CA MET A 66 6.95 0.71 -9.68
C MET A 66 7.70 -0.34 -8.85
N ASP A 67 9.02 -0.49 -9.06
CA ASP A 67 9.81 -1.52 -8.37
C ASP A 67 9.80 -1.38 -6.83
N TRP A 68 9.41 -0.23 -6.31
CA TRP A 68 9.25 -0.02 -4.88
C TRP A 68 7.98 -0.69 -4.30
N LEU A 69 6.95 -0.96 -5.13
CA LEU A 69 5.68 -1.60 -4.77
C LEU A 69 5.51 -2.96 -5.46
N LEU A 70 6.00 -3.08 -6.69
CA LEU A 70 5.83 -4.22 -7.59
C LEU A 70 7.19 -4.61 -8.21
N PRO A 71 8.16 -5.09 -7.41
CA PRO A 71 9.49 -5.42 -7.91
C PRO A 71 9.44 -6.37 -9.10
N GLY A 72 10.06 -5.97 -10.22
CA GLY A 72 10.15 -6.79 -11.43
C GLY A 72 8.89 -6.87 -12.30
N VAL A 73 7.78 -6.23 -11.91
CA VAL A 73 6.54 -6.24 -12.69
C VAL A 73 6.56 -5.09 -13.72
N PRO A 74 6.42 -5.39 -15.02
CA PRO A 74 6.29 -4.35 -16.03
C PRO A 74 4.95 -3.62 -15.92
N PRO A 75 4.85 -2.36 -16.41
CA PRO A 75 3.60 -1.62 -16.42
C PRO A 75 2.46 -2.39 -17.09
N THR A 76 1.33 -2.49 -16.38
CA THR A 76 0.13 -3.23 -16.86
C THR A 76 -0.91 -2.34 -17.50
N GLY A 77 -0.83 -1.01 -17.31
CA GLY A 77 -1.85 -0.06 -17.72
C GLY A 77 -3.16 -0.13 -16.90
N ARG A 78 -3.20 -0.97 -15.86
CA ARG A 78 -4.41 -1.17 -15.05
C ARG A 78 -4.48 -0.20 -13.88
N ARG A 79 -5.70 0.11 -13.45
CA ARG A 79 -5.97 0.91 -12.26
C ARG A 79 -5.61 0.14 -10.99
N LEU A 80 -5.06 0.84 -10.02
CA LEU A 80 -4.68 0.33 -8.72
C LEU A 80 -5.28 1.22 -7.62
N GLU A 81 -5.94 0.61 -6.64
CA GLU A 81 -6.51 1.24 -5.46
C GLU A 81 -6.13 0.42 -4.23
N LEU A 82 -5.19 0.89 -3.43
CA LEU A 82 -4.66 0.17 -2.27
C LEU A 82 -4.94 0.90 -0.97
N VAL A 83 -5.54 0.20 -0.02
CA VAL A 83 -5.54 0.63 1.37
C VAL A 83 -4.09 0.60 1.87
N THR A 84 -3.63 1.72 2.34
CA THR A 84 -2.25 1.89 2.79
C THR A 84 -2.22 2.50 4.19
N VAL A 85 -1.38 1.92 5.05
CA VAL A 85 -1.07 2.47 6.36
C VAL A 85 0.40 2.79 6.42
N VAL A 86 0.72 4.02 6.80
CA VAL A 86 2.10 4.48 7.00
C VAL A 86 2.29 4.87 8.46
N ILE A 87 3.28 4.27 9.10
CA ILE A 87 3.67 4.62 10.47
C ILE A 87 5.03 5.31 10.40
N VAL A 88 5.06 6.59 10.77
CA VAL A 88 6.27 7.40 10.82
C VAL A 88 6.66 7.63 12.27
N THR A 89 7.88 7.28 12.64
CA THR A 89 8.43 7.52 13.99
C THR A 89 9.47 8.63 13.93
N PHE A 90 9.42 9.51 14.92
CA PHE A 90 10.28 10.67 15.05
C PHE A 90 11.23 10.54 16.25
N GLU A 91 12.40 11.09 16.10
CA GLU A 91 13.38 11.30 17.16
C GLU A 91 13.92 12.72 17.06
N ASN A 92 13.80 13.50 18.16
CA ASN A 92 14.23 14.89 18.20
C ASN A 92 13.70 15.75 17.04
N GLY A 93 12.40 15.56 16.67
CA GLY A 93 11.74 16.30 15.59
C GLY A 93 12.18 15.89 14.18
N LYS A 94 12.94 14.82 14.02
CA LYS A 94 13.37 14.27 12.73
C LYS A 94 12.81 12.88 12.51
N ILE A 95 12.47 12.54 11.27
CA ILE A 95 12.04 11.18 10.94
C ILE A 95 13.17 10.20 11.26
N HIS A 96 12.85 9.23 12.12
CA HIS A 96 13.72 8.12 12.47
C HIS A 96 13.50 6.95 11.53
N HIS A 97 12.22 6.51 11.37
CA HIS A 97 11.89 5.46 10.43
C HIS A 97 10.44 5.54 9.96
N GLU A 98 10.17 4.82 8.86
CA GLU A 98 8.84 4.67 8.28
C GLU A 98 8.58 3.19 8.00
N HIS A 99 7.39 2.71 8.39
CA HIS A 99 6.85 1.41 8.00
C HIS A 99 5.62 1.64 7.15
N ILE A 100 5.63 1.09 5.94
CA ILE A 100 4.55 1.23 4.97
C ILE A 100 3.92 -0.14 4.74
N HIS A 101 2.60 -0.22 4.95
CA HIS A 101 1.83 -1.45 4.87
C HIS A 101 0.73 -1.34 3.83
N TRP A 102 0.55 -2.37 3.04
CA TRP A 102 -0.59 -2.57 2.15
C TRP A 102 -0.83 -4.07 1.94
N ASP A 103 -1.95 -4.42 1.30
CA ASP A 103 -2.23 -5.81 0.90
C ASP A 103 -1.65 -6.07 -0.50
N GLN A 104 -0.55 -6.82 -0.56
CA GLN A 104 0.10 -7.18 -1.83
C GLN A 104 -0.76 -8.12 -2.67
N ALA A 105 -1.54 -9.02 -2.05
CA ALA A 105 -2.43 -9.88 -2.79
C ALA A 105 -3.51 -9.07 -3.52
N SER A 106 -4.08 -8.05 -2.86
CA SER A 106 -5.01 -7.12 -3.48
C SER A 106 -4.39 -6.39 -4.68
N ALA A 107 -3.15 -5.93 -4.56
CA ALA A 107 -2.43 -5.31 -5.67
C ALA A 107 -2.31 -6.25 -6.88
N LEU A 108 -1.88 -7.49 -6.66
CA LEU A 108 -1.70 -8.48 -7.70
C LEU A 108 -3.02 -8.89 -8.37
N VAL A 109 -4.11 -9.00 -7.61
CA VAL A 109 -5.47 -9.26 -8.15
C VAL A 109 -5.90 -8.13 -9.08
N GLN A 110 -5.78 -6.88 -8.65
CA GLN A 110 -6.19 -5.72 -9.45
C GLN A 110 -5.41 -5.61 -10.76
N LEU A 111 -4.15 -5.99 -10.76
CA LEU A 111 -3.28 -5.97 -11.94
C LEU A 111 -3.42 -7.21 -12.82
N GLY A 112 -4.25 -8.20 -12.42
CA GLY A 112 -4.47 -9.44 -13.18
C GLY A 112 -3.29 -10.41 -13.11
N LEU A 113 -2.45 -10.30 -12.08
CA LEU A 113 -1.29 -11.15 -11.84
C LEU A 113 -1.60 -12.29 -10.86
N LEU A 114 -2.70 -12.20 -10.14
CA LEU A 114 -3.19 -13.21 -9.21
C LEU A 114 -4.67 -13.49 -9.48
N ASP A 115 -5.02 -14.76 -9.72
CA ASP A 115 -6.42 -15.19 -9.86
C ASP A 115 -7.07 -15.36 -8.48
N PRO A 116 -8.10 -14.56 -8.12
CA PRO A 116 -8.76 -14.64 -6.83
C PRO A 116 -9.78 -15.79 -6.74
N ALA A 117 -10.07 -16.52 -7.82
CA ALA A 117 -11.21 -17.46 -7.88
C ALA A 117 -11.15 -18.55 -6.81
N LYS A 118 -9.95 -18.99 -6.45
CA LYS A 118 -9.73 -20.08 -5.47
C LYS A 118 -8.95 -19.64 -4.22
N LEU A 119 -8.77 -18.33 -4.05
CA LEU A 119 -7.98 -17.77 -2.96
C LEU A 119 -8.83 -16.83 -2.10
N PRO A 120 -8.61 -16.78 -0.77
CA PRO A 120 -9.31 -15.86 0.11
C PRO A 120 -8.71 -14.45 0.02
N VAL A 121 -8.71 -13.87 -1.18
CA VAL A 121 -8.14 -12.55 -1.48
C VAL A 121 -9.18 -11.67 -2.19
N ALA A 122 -9.09 -10.39 -1.98
CA ALA A 122 -9.95 -9.38 -2.60
C ALA A 122 -9.10 -8.38 -3.41
N GLY A 123 -9.72 -7.64 -4.31
CA GLY A 123 -9.10 -6.60 -5.12
C GLY A 123 -9.45 -5.19 -4.64
N ALA A 124 -9.85 -4.31 -5.56
CA ALA A 124 -10.18 -2.90 -5.29
C ALA A 124 -11.39 -2.71 -4.35
N GLU A 125 -12.22 -3.73 -4.16
CA GLU A 125 -13.35 -3.72 -3.23
C GLU A 125 -12.92 -3.47 -1.78
N THR A 126 -11.70 -3.79 -1.38
CA THR A 126 -11.16 -3.47 -0.05
C THR A 126 -11.10 -1.96 0.16
N ALA A 127 -10.55 -1.22 -0.81
CA ALA A 127 -10.47 0.23 -0.75
C ALA A 127 -11.86 0.89 -0.83
N ARG A 128 -12.74 0.39 -1.68
CA ARG A 128 -14.11 0.91 -1.81
C ARG A 128 -14.90 0.74 -0.52
N LYS A 129 -14.81 -0.44 0.10
CA LYS A 129 -15.49 -0.70 1.38
C LYS A 129 -14.96 0.16 2.52
N LEU A 130 -13.68 0.47 2.54
CA LEU A 130 -13.09 1.32 3.56
C LEU A 130 -13.54 2.77 3.42
N LEU A 131 -13.68 3.26 2.19
CA LEU A 131 -14.19 4.61 1.91
C LEU A 131 -15.70 4.73 2.15
N ASP A 132 -16.46 3.69 1.84
CA ASP A 132 -17.90 3.58 2.13
C ASP A 132 -18.23 2.16 2.57
N PRO A 133 -18.52 1.93 3.87
CA PRO A 133 -18.84 0.60 4.41
C PRO A 133 -20.03 -0.09 3.73
N LYS A 134 -20.89 0.65 3.04
CA LYS A 134 -22.06 0.14 2.33
C LYS A 134 -21.79 -0.17 0.87
N ALA A 135 -20.68 0.32 0.30
CA ALA A 135 -20.35 0.12 -1.12
C ALA A 135 -20.12 -1.35 -1.50
N VAL A 136 -19.68 -2.17 -0.54
CA VAL A 136 -19.40 -3.58 -0.74
C VAL A 136 -19.99 -4.38 0.43
N PRO A 137 -20.77 -5.44 0.19
CA PRO A 137 -21.30 -6.30 1.25
C PRO A 137 -20.17 -6.91 2.08
N SER A 138 -20.41 -7.08 3.39
CA SER A 138 -19.50 -7.81 4.26
C SER A 138 -19.54 -9.30 3.97
N ASN A 139 -18.48 -10.01 4.33
CA ASN A 139 -18.39 -11.47 4.30
C ASN A 139 -18.48 -12.12 2.91
N LEU A 140 -18.23 -11.35 1.82
CA LEU A 140 -18.31 -11.88 0.45
C LEU A 140 -17.43 -13.12 0.23
N LEU A 141 -16.23 -13.15 0.80
CA LEU A 141 -15.32 -14.29 0.65
C LEU A 141 -15.79 -15.50 1.46
N MET A 142 -16.43 -15.29 2.62
CA MET A 142 -17.01 -16.36 3.43
C MET A 142 -18.18 -17.02 2.72
N LYS A 143 -19.03 -16.23 2.03
CA LYS A 143 -20.18 -16.75 1.26
C LYS A 143 -19.81 -17.66 0.09
N ARG A 144 -18.57 -17.66 -0.35
CA ARG A 144 -18.08 -18.60 -1.37
C ARG A 144 -17.99 -20.05 -0.84
N THR A 145 -17.85 -20.20 0.48
CA THR A 145 -17.61 -21.50 1.14
C THR A 145 -18.75 -21.96 2.05
N ILE A 146 -19.64 -21.05 2.43
CA ILE A 146 -20.71 -21.29 3.41
C ILE A 146 -22.03 -20.79 2.78
N SER A 147 -23.00 -21.69 2.61
CA SER A 147 -24.38 -21.31 2.24
C SER A 147 -25.14 -20.86 3.50
N ASP A 148 -24.74 -19.75 4.07
CA ASP A 148 -25.38 -19.16 5.23
C ASP A 148 -25.91 -17.77 4.86
N ASP A 149 -27.22 -17.61 4.87
CA ASP A 149 -27.92 -16.35 4.51
C ASP A 149 -27.74 -15.25 5.58
N LEU A 150 -27.10 -15.58 6.72
CA LEU A 150 -26.85 -14.65 7.83
C LEU A 150 -25.49 -13.93 7.76
N LEU A 151 -24.63 -14.25 6.80
CA LEU A 151 -23.30 -13.64 6.65
C LEU A 151 -23.34 -12.33 5.84
#